data_e7b9f7707a4d1ee86117b4b83ee1f708
#
_entry.id   e7b9f7707a4d1ee86117b4b83ee1f708
#
_cell.length_a   1.000
_cell.length_b   1.000
_cell.length_c   1.000
_cell.angle_alpha   90.00
_cell.angle_beta   90.00
_cell.angle_gamma   90.00
#
_symmetry.space_group_name_H-M   'P 1'
#
loop_
_entity.id
_entity.type
_entity.pdbx_description
1 polymer ?
#
loop_
_entity_poly.entity_id
_entity_poly.type
_entity_poly.pdbx_seq_one_letter_code
_entity_poly.pdbx_strand_id
1 'polypeptide(L)'
;MKPMLTTRMGDGKQYRYIPRGSLHLFALSSCTSIRCAGVNRIRNYEMCSRALPVAFDGYRIAFASDFHLESKFKERQLRGTVKALQMLDPDVLLLGGDYQEGCEYVEPLFDELALVTSPDGTYAVLGNNDYERCTELIRDVIQRKGMHLLEHEVDTIRRGDEYIVLWGANPYAGKYPASRALGEADSVRIAPEEFVVLLTHTPD
;
A
#
# COMPACT_ATOMS: atom_id res chain seq x y z
N MET A 1 10.78 -30.04 13.16
CA MET A 1 9.88 -30.25 12.01
C MET A 1 8.69 -29.32 12.22
N LYS A 2 8.62 -28.18 11.50
CA LYS A 2 7.46 -27.26 11.53
C LYS A 2 6.32 -27.86 10.70
N PRO A 3 5.06 -27.75 11.11
CA PRO A 3 3.94 -28.31 10.37
C PRO A 3 3.79 -27.59 9.02
N MET A 4 3.55 -28.37 7.97
CA MET A 4 3.22 -27.86 6.63
C MET A 4 1.84 -27.17 6.68
N LEU A 5 1.82 -25.87 6.48
CA LEU A 5 0.58 -25.11 6.26
C LEU A 5 0.23 -25.18 4.76
N THR A 6 -0.92 -25.75 4.46
CA THR A 6 -1.53 -25.70 3.14
C THR A 6 -2.57 -24.56 3.14
N THR A 7 -2.34 -23.54 2.31
CA THR A 7 -3.32 -22.48 2.10
C THR A 7 -4.21 -22.83 0.90
N ARG A 8 -5.54 -22.83 1.07
CA ARG A 8 -6.47 -22.93 -0.06
C ARG A 8 -6.78 -21.53 -0.57
N MET A 9 -6.41 -21.26 -1.81
CA MET A 9 -6.94 -20.11 -2.55
C MET A 9 -8.28 -20.47 -3.21
N GLY A 10 -9.09 -19.47 -3.57
CA GLY A 10 -10.45 -19.62 -4.05
C GLY A 10 -10.67 -20.42 -5.35
N ASP A 11 -9.61 -20.91 -6.01
CA ASP A 11 -9.62 -21.79 -7.19
C ASP A 11 -9.59 -23.27 -6.85
N GLY A 12 -9.57 -23.65 -5.57
CA GLY A 12 -9.56 -25.04 -5.11
C GLY A 12 -8.27 -25.81 -5.32
N LYS A 13 -7.19 -25.19 -5.82
CA LYS A 13 -5.90 -25.84 -6.03
C LYS A 13 -5.07 -25.88 -4.75
N GLN A 14 -4.46 -27.04 -4.48
CA GLN A 14 -3.46 -27.19 -3.42
C GLN A 14 -2.08 -26.83 -3.94
N TYR A 15 -1.47 -25.80 -3.35
CA TYR A 15 -0.08 -25.46 -3.64
C TYR A 15 0.83 -26.06 -2.58
N ARG A 16 1.90 -26.74 -3.01
CA ARG A 16 2.93 -27.26 -2.12
C ARG A 16 3.83 -26.11 -1.68
N TYR A 17 3.98 -25.95 -0.37
CA TYR A 17 4.96 -25.06 0.25
C TYR A 17 6.38 -25.40 -0.20
N ILE A 18 7.09 -24.42 -0.74
CA ILE A 18 8.52 -24.52 -1.04
C ILE A 18 9.17 -23.32 -0.33
N PRO A 19 9.85 -23.54 0.80
CA PRO A 19 10.43 -22.46 1.58
C PRO A 19 11.62 -21.83 0.87
N ARG A 20 11.45 -20.66 0.33
CA ARG A 20 12.49 -19.66 0.06
C ARG A 20 11.84 -18.30 0.21
N GLY A 21 12.12 -17.61 1.29
CA GLY A 21 11.64 -16.27 1.61
C GLY A 21 10.12 -16.16 1.81
N SER A 22 9.72 -15.57 2.90
CA SER A 22 8.32 -15.23 3.18
C SER A 22 8.16 -13.73 3.38
N LEU A 23 7.12 -13.18 2.79
CA LEU A 23 6.74 -11.77 2.94
C LEU A 23 5.42 -11.71 3.68
N HIS A 24 5.31 -10.84 4.69
CA HIS A 24 4.10 -10.63 5.45
C HIS A 24 3.39 -9.36 4.99
N LEU A 25 2.20 -9.52 4.44
CA LEU A 25 1.32 -8.41 4.08
C LEU A 25 0.23 -8.26 5.14
N PHE A 26 0.17 -7.09 5.78
CA PHE A 26 -0.87 -6.70 6.72
C PHE A 26 -1.82 -5.71 6.05
N ALA A 27 -3.01 -6.15 5.70
CA ALA A 27 -4.05 -5.29 5.15
C ALA A 27 -5.04 -4.90 6.25
N LEU A 28 -5.26 -3.59 6.43
CA LEU A 28 -6.20 -3.05 7.38
C LEU A 28 -7.50 -2.67 6.66
N SER A 29 -8.64 -3.04 7.25
CA SER A 29 -9.94 -2.56 6.81
C SER A 29 -10.58 -1.65 7.85
N SER A 30 -11.15 -0.53 7.41
CA SER A 30 -11.82 0.42 8.27
C SER A 30 -13.07 -0.16 8.92
N CYS A 31 -13.40 0.34 10.09
CA CYS A 31 -14.63 0.02 10.79
C CYS A 31 -15.67 1.12 10.56
N THR A 32 -16.84 0.76 10.08
CA THR A 32 -17.98 1.66 9.94
C THR A 32 -18.84 1.75 11.21
N SER A 33 -18.53 0.99 12.25
CA SER A 33 -19.26 0.97 13.52
C SER A 33 -18.74 2.03 14.49
N ILE A 34 -19.66 2.74 15.15
CA ILE A 34 -19.37 3.78 16.16
C ILE A 34 -18.52 3.28 17.34
N ARG A 35 -18.45 1.96 17.54
CA ARG A 35 -17.69 1.33 18.64
C ARG A 35 -16.25 1.00 18.32
N CYS A 36 -15.81 1.18 17.07
CA CYS A 36 -14.44 0.88 16.65
C CYS A 36 -13.53 2.10 16.82
N ALA A 37 -12.31 1.84 17.26
CA ALA A 37 -11.25 2.84 17.35
C ALA A 37 -10.43 2.94 16.04
N GLY A 38 -11.04 2.71 14.87
CA GLY A 38 -10.41 2.86 13.55
C GLY A 38 -10.24 1.54 12.82
N VAL A 39 -9.63 0.55 13.43
CA VAL A 39 -9.37 -0.75 12.79
C VAL A 39 -10.41 -1.77 13.25
N ASN A 40 -11.16 -2.32 12.30
CA ASN A 40 -12.11 -3.41 12.54
C ASN A 40 -11.43 -4.77 12.38
N ARG A 41 -10.52 -4.89 11.44
CA ARG A 41 -9.82 -6.14 11.14
C ARG A 41 -8.43 -5.84 10.59
N ILE A 42 -7.46 -6.61 11.06
CA ILE A 42 -6.15 -6.76 10.44
C ILE A 42 -6.14 -8.12 9.76
N ARG A 43 -5.84 -8.15 8.47
CA ARG A 43 -5.60 -9.38 7.73
C ARG A 43 -4.11 -9.55 7.57
N ASN A 44 -3.61 -10.70 7.94
CA ASN A 44 -2.22 -11.08 7.72
C ASN A 44 -2.17 -12.13 6.60
N TYR A 45 -1.34 -11.87 5.61
CA TYR A 45 -1.06 -12.80 4.53
C TYR A 45 0.42 -13.13 4.56
N GLU A 46 0.76 -14.38 4.55
CA GLU A 46 2.12 -14.85 4.34
C GLU A 46 2.25 -15.29 2.87
N MET A 47 3.16 -14.63 2.16
CA MET A 47 3.44 -14.94 0.76
C MET A 47 4.83 -15.56 0.66
N CYS A 48 4.92 -16.74 0.05
CA CYS A 48 6.17 -17.43 -0.17
C CYS A 48 6.48 -17.48 -1.67
N SER A 49 7.67 -17.04 -2.06
CA SER A 49 8.10 -17.04 -3.45
C SER A 49 9.57 -17.44 -3.56
N ARG A 50 9.91 -18.16 -4.64
CA ARG A 50 11.31 -18.44 -4.98
C ARG A 50 12.03 -17.22 -5.57
N ALA A 51 11.27 -16.29 -6.13
CA ALA A 51 11.79 -15.06 -6.70
C ALA A 51 12.06 -13.99 -5.64
N LEU A 52 11.55 -14.17 -4.39
CA LEU A 52 11.82 -13.23 -3.32
C LEU A 52 13.31 -13.30 -2.92
N PRO A 53 14.05 -12.18 -3.00
CA PRO A 53 15.45 -12.15 -2.58
C PRO A 53 15.62 -12.46 -1.10
N VAL A 54 16.74 -13.08 -0.73
CA VAL A 54 16.97 -13.58 0.64
C VAL A 54 16.97 -12.45 1.67
N ALA A 55 17.47 -11.27 1.32
CA ALA A 55 17.46 -10.09 2.20
C ALA A 55 16.05 -9.60 2.58
N PHE A 56 15.01 -10.09 1.88
CA PHE A 56 13.60 -9.79 2.14
C PHE A 56 12.85 -10.93 2.81
N ASP A 57 13.55 -11.97 3.30
CA ASP A 57 12.89 -13.02 4.10
C ASP A 57 12.37 -12.42 5.41
N GLY A 58 11.08 -12.63 5.70
CA GLY A 58 10.39 -12.03 6.83
C GLY A 58 9.96 -10.57 6.64
N TYR A 59 10.10 -10.01 5.43
CA TYR A 59 9.75 -8.62 5.10
C TYR A 59 8.27 -8.31 5.39
N ARG A 60 8.02 -7.18 6.00
CA ARG A 60 6.71 -6.78 6.53
C ARG A 60 6.17 -5.58 5.75
N ILE A 61 5.11 -5.80 5.00
CA ILE A 61 4.38 -4.76 4.28
C ILE A 61 3.08 -4.45 5.03
N ALA A 62 2.86 -3.21 5.42
CA ALA A 62 1.55 -2.74 5.84
C ALA A 62 0.85 -2.04 4.67
N PHE A 63 -0.44 -2.32 4.48
CA PHE A 63 -1.27 -1.70 3.46
C PHE A 63 -2.52 -1.10 4.09
N ALA A 64 -2.85 0.14 3.72
CA ALA A 64 -4.06 0.82 4.12
C ALA A 64 -4.62 1.65 2.96
N SER A 65 -5.93 1.68 2.79
CA SER A 65 -6.64 2.32 1.68
C SER A 65 -8.01 2.80 2.11
N ASP A 66 -8.66 3.62 1.29
CA ASP A 66 -10.07 4.01 1.42
C ASP A 66 -10.40 4.65 2.77
N PHE A 67 -9.58 5.60 3.18
CA PHE A 67 -9.80 6.32 4.43
C PHE A 67 -11.08 7.17 4.37
N HIS A 68 -11.34 7.84 3.24
CA HIS A 68 -12.50 8.74 3.07
C HIS A 68 -12.70 9.61 4.32
N LEU A 69 -11.63 10.29 4.78
CA LEU A 69 -11.63 11.01 6.04
C LEU A 69 -12.73 12.08 6.06
N GLU A 70 -13.46 12.11 7.16
CA GLU A 70 -14.62 12.91 7.47
C GLU A 70 -15.93 12.57 6.74
N SER A 71 -15.98 11.51 5.93
CA SER A 71 -17.22 10.86 5.55
C SER A 71 -17.66 9.84 6.63
N LYS A 72 -17.38 8.57 6.40
CA LYS A 72 -17.67 7.48 7.35
C LYS A 72 -16.54 7.21 8.33
N PHE A 73 -15.36 7.69 8.04
CA PHE A 73 -14.14 7.51 8.81
C PHE A 73 -13.74 8.85 9.44
N LYS A 74 -13.67 8.89 10.77
CA LYS A 74 -13.44 10.11 11.54
C LYS A 74 -12.02 10.15 12.11
N GLU A 75 -11.53 11.33 12.48
CA GLU A 75 -10.21 11.57 13.02
C GLU A 75 -9.82 10.58 14.15
N ARG A 76 -10.75 10.28 15.07
CA ARG A 76 -10.51 9.29 16.12
C ARG A 76 -10.19 7.90 15.57
N GLN A 77 -10.82 7.52 14.46
CA GLN A 77 -10.61 6.24 13.81
C GLN A 77 -9.27 6.25 13.07
N LEU A 78 -8.91 7.37 12.45
CA LEU A 78 -7.60 7.59 11.83
C LEU A 78 -6.47 7.36 12.84
N ARG A 79 -6.53 8.01 14.00
CA ARG A 79 -5.54 7.81 15.08
C ARG A 79 -5.46 6.35 15.56
N GLY A 80 -6.59 5.68 15.62
CA GLY A 80 -6.63 4.24 15.94
C GLY A 80 -5.96 3.38 14.87
N THR A 81 -6.14 3.73 13.60
CA THR A 81 -5.50 3.05 12.47
C THR A 81 -3.99 3.30 12.46
N VAL A 82 -3.55 4.55 12.65
CA VAL A 82 -2.14 4.90 12.76
C VAL A 82 -1.46 4.12 13.88
N LYS A 83 -2.10 4.05 15.07
CA LYS A 83 -1.58 3.25 16.18
C LYS A 83 -1.49 1.75 15.83
N ALA A 84 -2.47 1.22 15.11
CA ALA A 84 -2.42 -0.17 14.66
C ALA A 84 -1.30 -0.41 13.66
N LEU A 85 -1.09 0.51 12.71
CA LEU A 85 0.02 0.46 11.75
C LEU A 85 1.38 0.51 12.45
N GLN A 86 1.56 1.39 13.44
CA GLN A 86 2.78 1.45 14.26
C GLN A 86 3.03 0.13 15.01
N MET A 87 1.97 -0.49 15.56
CA MET A 87 2.11 -1.79 16.27
C MET A 87 2.45 -2.95 15.34
N LEU A 88 2.16 -2.84 14.04
CA LEU A 88 2.57 -3.82 13.05
C LEU A 88 4.06 -3.76 12.75
N ASP A 89 4.72 -2.64 13.09
CA ASP A 89 6.15 -2.42 12.86
C ASP A 89 6.57 -2.82 11.43
N PRO A 90 6.01 -2.16 10.40
CA PRO A 90 6.23 -2.54 9.01
C PRO A 90 7.61 -2.07 8.52
N ASP A 91 8.21 -2.83 7.61
CA ASP A 91 9.39 -2.40 6.86
C ASP A 91 9.01 -1.31 5.85
N VAL A 92 7.85 -1.45 5.20
CA VAL A 92 7.30 -0.48 4.25
C VAL A 92 5.81 -0.28 4.50
N LEU A 93 5.33 0.96 4.37
CA LEU A 93 3.91 1.30 4.38
C LEU A 93 3.44 1.61 2.96
N LEU A 94 2.37 0.95 2.52
CA LEU A 94 1.73 1.18 1.23
C LEU A 94 0.34 1.80 1.45
N LEU A 95 0.08 2.91 0.77
CA LEU A 95 -1.17 3.67 0.83
C LEU A 95 -1.91 3.57 -0.51
N GLY A 96 -3.10 3.02 -0.48
CA GLY A 96 -3.84 2.59 -1.68
C GLY A 96 -4.82 3.62 -2.26
N GLY A 97 -4.81 4.89 -1.82
CA GLY A 97 -5.69 5.93 -2.36
C GLY A 97 -7.03 6.09 -1.63
N ASP A 98 -7.84 7.01 -2.15
CA ASP A 98 -9.13 7.45 -1.59
C ASP A 98 -8.99 7.95 -0.15
N TYR A 99 -8.21 9.03 0.00
CA TYR A 99 -7.75 9.52 1.29
C TYR A 99 -8.82 10.32 2.04
N GLN A 100 -9.56 11.19 1.37
CA GLN A 100 -10.37 12.23 2.02
C GLN A 100 -11.66 12.55 1.28
N GLU A 101 -12.59 13.26 1.95
CA GLU A 101 -13.84 13.76 1.38
C GLU A 101 -13.90 15.31 1.28
N GLY A 102 -12.78 15.97 1.62
CA GLY A 102 -12.62 17.43 1.52
C GLY A 102 -11.17 17.86 1.63
N CYS A 103 -10.76 18.92 0.92
CA CYS A 103 -9.36 19.34 0.85
C CYS A 103 -8.80 19.75 2.22
N GLU A 104 -9.62 20.21 3.13
CA GLU A 104 -9.27 20.57 4.50
C GLU A 104 -8.80 19.38 5.34
N TYR A 105 -9.07 18.14 4.91
CA TYR A 105 -8.70 16.93 5.62
C TYR A 105 -7.40 16.29 5.09
N VAL A 106 -6.84 16.77 3.99
CA VAL A 106 -5.61 16.24 3.38
C VAL A 106 -4.44 16.37 4.35
N GLU A 107 -4.14 17.60 4.82
CA GLU A 107 -3.04 17.84 5.77
C GLU A 107 -3.20 17.01 7.05
N PRO A 108 -4.35 17.07 7.78
CA PRO A 108 -4.53 16.29 9.00
C PRO A 108 -4.36 14.78 8.80
N LEU A 109 -4.81 14.25 7.67
CA LEU A 109 -4.65 12.84 7.34
C LEU A 109 -3.17 12.44 7.24
N PHE A 110 -2.43 13.17 6.42
CA PHE A 110 -1.02 12.86 6.17
C PHE A 110 -0.12 13.21 7.35
N ASP A 111 -0.50 14.19 8.20
CA ASP A 111 0.16 14.44 9.49
C ASP A 111 0.11 13.20 10.40
N GLU A 112 -1.05 12.59 10.52
CA GLU A 112 -1.21 11.38 11.33
C GLU A 112 -0.52 10.17 10.69
N LEU A 113 -0.63 9.97 9.36
CA LEU A 113 0.03 8.86 8.66
C LEU A 113 1.56 8.96 8.73
N ALA A 114 2.13 10.16 8.73
CA ALA A 114 3.56 10.39 8.88
C ALA A 114 4.13 9.95 10.24
N LEU A 115 3.28 9.69 11.23
CA LEU A 115 3.71 9.13 12.52
C LEU A 115 4.06 7.63 12.43
N VAL A 116 3.69 6.95 11.35
CA VAL A 116 4.05 5.55 11.15
C VAL A 116 5.49 5.45 10.67
N THR A 117 6.34 4.83 11.48
CA THR A 117 7.72 4.57 11.09
C THR A 117 7.77 3.33 10.20
N SER A 118 8.36 3.46 9.02
CA SER A 118 8.65 2.37 8.08
C SER A 118 10.04 2.62 7.48
N PRO A 119 11.05 1.81 7.84
CA PRO A 119 12.44 2.05 7.46
C PRO A 119 12.69 2.16 5.97
N ASP A 120 11.94 1.40 5.17
CA ASP A 120 12.03 1.41 3.71
C ASP A 120 11.02 2.38 3.06
N GLY A 121 10.43 3.28 3.87
CA GLY A 121 9.60 4.38 3.41
C GLY A 121 8.09 4.10 3.36
N THR A 122 7.36 5.14 2.97
CA THR A 122 5.91 5.10 2.73
C THR A 122 5.66 5.42 1.27
N TYR A 123 4.94 4.53 0.58
CA TYR A 123 4.58 4.68 -0.82
C TYR A 123 3.06 4.81 -0.97
N ALA A 124 2.64 5.65 -1.88
CA ALA A 124 1.24 5.99 -2.09
C ALA A 124 0.86 5.92 -3.57
N VAL A 125 -0.37 5.53 -3.85
CA VAL A 125 -1.04 5.76 -5.13
C VAL A 125 -2.29 6.58 -4.90
N LEU A 126 -2.88 7.15 -5.96
CA LEU A 126 -4.12 7.90 -5.89
C LEU A 126 -5.31 7.03 -6.28
N GLY A 127 -6.42 7.23 -5.59
CA GLY A 127 -7.72 6.68 -5.95
C GLY A 127 -8.55 7.64 -6.82
N ASN A 128 -9.74 7.23 -7.21
CA ASN A 128 -10.62 8.06 -8.04
C ASN A 128 -11.05 9.35 -7.30
N ASN A 129 -11.35 9.27 -6.01
CA ASN A 129 -11.74 10.44 -5.21
C ASN A 129 -10.62 11.49 -5.15
N ASP A 130 -9.38 11.04 -5.09
CA ASP A 130 -8.21 11.91 -5.05
C ASP A 130 -8.01 12.66 -6.37
N TYR A 131 -8.33 12.02 -7.52
CA TYR A 131 -8.32 12.66 -8.84
C TYR A 131 -9.51 13.58 -9.08
N GLU A 132 -10.64 13.34 -8.44
CA GLU A 132 -11.81 14.21 -8.52
C GLU A 132 -11.60 15.50 -7.73
N ARG A 133 -10.87 15.44 -6.61
CA ARG A 133 -10.68 16.55 -5.68
C ARG A 133 -9.31 16.57 -5.06
N CYS A 134 -8.75 17.78 -4.96
CA CYS A 134 -7.56 18.07 -4.16
C CYS A 134 -6.27 17.38 -4.64
N THR A 135 -6.21 16.87 -5.86
CA THR A 135 -5.08 16.10 -6.39
C THR A 135 -3.74 16.80 -6.17
N GLU A 136 -3.63 18.09 -6.54
CA GLU A 136 -2.38 18.84 -6.41
C GLU A 136 -1.98 19.04 -4.95
N LEU A 137 -2.95 19.28 -4.07
CA LEU A 137 -2.68 19.38 -2.63
C LEU A 137 -2.19 18.06 -2.06
N ILE A 138 -2.79 16.93 -2.48
CA ILE A 138 -2.37 15.58 -2.05
C ILE A 138 -0.94 15.31 -2.50
N ARG A 139 -0.59 15.62 -3.77
CA ARG A 139 0.77 15.47 -4.30
C ARG A 139 1.79 16.28 -3.50
N ASP A 140 1.48 17.55 -3.26
CA ASP A 140 2.33 18.45 -2.48
C ASP A 140 2.53 17.96 -1.03
N VAL A 141 1.45 17.54 -0.37
CA VAL A 141 1.53 17.04 1.01
C VAL A 141 2.33 15.74 1.10
N ILE A 142 2.09 14.77 0.22
CA ILE A 142 2.85 13.51 0.15
C ILE A 142 4.34 13.82 0.01
N GLN A 143 4.72 14.72 -0.92
CA GLN A 143 6.10 15.12 -1.12
C GLN A 143 6.70 15.81 0.11
N ARG A 144 5.99 16.77 0.71
CA ARG A 144 6.44 17.49 1.91
C ARG A 144 6.62 16.59 3.12
N LYS A 145 5.86 15.49 3.22
CA LYS A 145 5.99 14.48 4.28
C LYS A 145 7.10 13.46 3.99
N GLY A 146 7.84 13.59 2.89
CA GLY A 146 8.89 12.65 2.52
C GLY A 146 8.37 11.28 2.13
N MET A 147 7.11 11.17 1.70
CA MET A 147 6.51 9.96 1.18
C MET A 147 6.68 9.91 -0.34
N HIS A 148 6.61 8.74 -0.93
CA HIS A 148 6.76 8.49 -2.36
C HIS A 148 5.41 8.30 -3.02
N LEU A 149 5.03 9.20 -3.92
CA LEU A 149 3.84 9.03 -4.76
C LEU A 149 4.23 8.31 -6.04
N LEU A 150 3.52 7.24 -6.37
CA LEU A 150 3.72 6.47 -7.59
C LEU A 150 2.50 6.63 -8.50
N GLU A 151 2.63 7.44 -9.55
CA GLU A 151 1.58 7.66 -10.55
C GLU A 151 1.92 6.98 -11.88
N HIS A 152 1.86 5.67 -11.93
CA HIS A 152 2.33 4.80 -13.01
C HIS A 152 3.86 4.77 -13.10
N GLU A 153 4.48 4.62 -11.96
CA GLU A 153 5.94 4.66 -11.79
C GLU A 153 6.44 3.41 -11.08
N VAL A 154 7.71 3.14 -11.29
CA VAL A 154 8.44 2.04 -10.64
C VAL A 154 9.50 2.61 -9.73
N ASP A 155 9.59 2.07 -8.53
CA ASP A 155 10.70 2.29 -7.62
C ASP A 155 11.28 0.96 -7.14
N THR A 156 12.45 0.99 -6.51
CA THR A 156 13.12 -0.19 -5.98
C THR A 156 13.44 -0.03 -4.51
N ILE A 157 13.03 -1.00 -3.71
CA ILE A 157 13.44 -1.08 -2.30
C ILE A 157 14.68 -1.97 -2.24
N ARG A 158 15.78 -1.47 -1.66
CA ARG A 158 17.07 -2.14 -1.65
C ARG A 158 17.50 -2.55 -0.25
N ARG A 159 18.07 -3.76 -0.15
CA ARG A 159 18.72 -4.28 1.06
C ARG A 159 20.06 -4.90 0.67
N GLY A 160 21.14 -4.16 0.89
CA GLY A 160 22.45 -4.52 0.36
C GLY A 160 22.45 -4.56 -1.17
N ASP A 161 22.89 -5.67 -1.74
CA ASP A 161 22.95 -5.88 -3.19
C ASP A 161 21.63 -6.40 -3.78
N GLU A 162 20.67 -6.77 -2.93
CA GLU A 162 19.36 -7.30 -3.34
C GLU A 162 18.28 -6.22 -3.34
N TYR A 163 17.25 -6.40 -4.15
CA TYR A 163 16.13 -5.46 -4.25
C TYR A 163 14.82 -6.17 -4.62
N ILE A 164 13.72 -5.50 -4.29
CA ILE A 164 12.39 -5.78 -4.82
C ILE A 164 11.89 -4.57 -5.59
N VAL A 165 11.07 -4.81 -6.60
CA VAL A 165 10.46 -3.76 -7.43
C VAL A 165 9.10 -3.40 -6.84
N LEU A 166 8.84 -2.11 -6.67
CA LEU A 166 7.52 -1.59 -6.32
C LEU A 166 6.98 -0.83 -7.53
N TRP A 167 5.86 -1.30 -8.07
CA TRP A 167 5.19 -0.65 -9.20
C TRP A 167 3.86 -0.04 -8.75
N GLY A 168 3.78 1.29 -8.76
CA GLY A 168 2.53 2.02 -8.56
C GLY A 168 1.77 2.17 -9.88
N ALA A 169 0.71 1.39 -10.08
CA ALA A 169 -0.11 1.49 -11.28
C ALA A 169 -1.22 2.53 -11.11
N ASN A 170 -1.44 3.35 -12.17
CA ASN A 170 -2.52 4.31 -12.21
C ASN A 170 -3.63 3.85 -13.18
N PRO A 171 -4.68 3.18 -12.69
CA PRO A 171 -5.81 2.73 -13.52
C PRO A 171 -6.68 3.90 -14.03
N TYR A 172 -6.46 5.10 -13.54
CA TYR A 172 -7.20 6.31 -13.87
C TYR A 172 -6.48 7.23 -14.86
N ALA A 173 -5.36 6.80 -15.42
CA ALA A 173 -4.58 7.59 -16.38
C ALA A 173 -5.45 8.09 -17.53
N GLY A 174 -5.50 9.42 -17.72
CA GLY A 174 -6.32 10.08 -18.73
C GLY A 174 -7.85 10.07 -18.49
N LYS A 175 -8.34 9.49 -17.39
CA LYS A 175 -9.78 9.47 -17.05
C LYS A 175 -10.25 10.72 -16.33
N TYR A 176 -9.37 11.41 -15.61
CA TYR A 176 -9.66 12.64 -14.88
C TYR A 176 -8.77 13.78 -15.38
N PRO A 177 -9.22 15.05 -15.28
CA PRO A 177 -8.42 16.19 -15.73
C PRO A 177 -7.03 16.28 -15.06
N ALA A 178 -6.94 15.86 -13.79
CA ALA A 178 -5.70 15.86 -13.02
C ALA A 178 -4.85 14.60 -13.22
N SER A 179 -5.37 13.56 -13.89
CA SER A 179 -4.61 12.34 -14.18
C SER A 179 -4.05 12.40 -15.60
N ARG A 180 -2.71 12.39 -15.70
CA ARG A 180 -2.01 12.39 -17.00
C ARG A 180 -2.37 11.12 -17.80
N ALA A 181 -2.67 11.29 -19.09
CA ALA A 181 -2.77 10.16 -19.99
C ALA A 181 -1.40 9.51 -20.21
N LEU A 182 -1.36 8.18 -20.24
CA LEU A 182 -0.14 7.42 -20.51
C LEU A 182 0.07 7.26 -22.01
N GLY A 183 1.32 7.36 -22.44
CA GLY A 183 1.76 7.09 -23.80
C GLY A 183 2.76 5.93 -23.86
N GLU A 184 3.30 5.64 -25.04
CA GLU A 184 4.29 4.56 -25.23
C GLU A 184 5.55 4.75 -24.36
N ALA A 185 5.94 6.00 -24.08
CA ALA A 185 7.09 6.33 -23.23
C ALA A 185 6.88 5.94 -21.76
N ASP A 186 5.64 5.76 -21.33
CA ASP A 186 5.28 5.38 -19.95
C ASP A 186 5.21 3.86 -19.75
N SER A 187 5.65 3.06 -20.74
CA SER A 187 5.66 1.61 -20.61
C SER A 187 6.64 1.17 -19.54
N VAL A 188 6.13 0.52 -18.52
CA VAL A 188 6.94 -0.07 -17.44
C VAL A 188 7.58 -1.36 -17.94
N ARG A 189 8.91 -1.44 -17.79
CA ARG A 189 9.69 -2.63 -18.15
C ARG A 189 10.21 -3.28 -16.88
N ILE A 190 9.78 -4.52 -16.64
CA ILE A 190 10.15 -5.34 -15.51
C ILE A 190 10.76 -6.63 -16.07
N ALA A 191 11.91 -7.03 -15.55
CA ALA A 191 12.52 -8.30 -15.97
C ALA A 191 11.74 -9.48 -15.39
N PRO A 192 11.63 -10.62 -16.11
CA PRO A 192 10.84 -11.77 -15.67
C PRO A 192 11.28 -12.39 -14.34
N GLU A 193 12.54 -12.17 -13.94
CA GLU A 193 13.13 -12.68 -12.71
C GLU A 193 12.93 -11.76 -11.50
N GLU A 194 12.47 -10.52 -11.70
CA GLU A 194 12.29 -9.56 -10.62
C GLU A 194 11.08 -9.90 -9.76
N PHE A 195 11.25 -9.74 -8.45
CA PHE A 195 10.12 -9.80 -7.52
C PHE A 195 9.42 -8.44 -7.48
N VAL A 196 8.16 -8.42 -7.91
CA VAL A 196 7.38 -7.19 -8.05
C VAL A 196 6.25 -7.16 -7.04
N VAL A 197 6.13 -6.03 -6.35
CA VAL A 197 4.95 -5.66 -5.57
C VAL A 197 4.17 -4.61 -6.37
N LEU A 198 2.99 -4.99 -6.85
CA LEU A 198 2.09 -4.06 -7.54
C LEU A 198 1.22 -3.34 -6.52
N LEU A 199 1.29 -2.02 -6.51
CA LEU A 199 0.41 -1.13 -5.75
C LEU A 199 -0.56 -0.43 -6.70
N THR A 200 -1.85 -0.65 -6.51
CA THR A 200 -2.91 -0.01 -7.29
C THR A 200 -4.15 0.21 -6.43
N HIS A 201 -4.93 1.25 -6.73
CA HIS A 201 -6.18 1.49 -6.00
C HIS A 201 -7.25 0.46 -6.37
N THR A 202 -7.41 0.17 -7.66
CA THR A 202 -8.31 -0.87 -8.14
C THR A 202 -7.53 -1.96 -8.88
N PRO A 203 -7.86 -3.24 -8.67
CA PRO A 203 -7.15 -4.36 -9.28
C PRO A 203 -7.62 -4.69 -10.71
N ASP A 204 -8.51 -3.87 -11.31
CA ASP A 204 -9.17 -4.11 -12.62
C ASP A 204 -8.26 -3.86 -13.82
#